data_fb1c0c79e8c8cf6578539b761b6f5961
#
_entry.id   fb1c0c79e8c8cf6578539b761b6f5961
#
_cell.length_a   1.000
_cell.length_b   1.000
_cell.length_c   1.000
_cell.angle_alpha   90.00
_cell.angle_beta   90.00
_cell.angle_gamma   90.00
#
_symmetry.space_group_name_H-M   'P 1'
#
loop_
_entity.id
_entity.type
_entity.pdbx_description
1 polymer ?
#
loop_
_entity_poly.entity_id
_entity_poly.type
_entity_poly.pdbx_seq_one_letter_code
_entity_poly.pdbx_strand_id
1 'polypeptide(L)'
;LDDNNEIVSAYVTEYAITKVTAVNSSKVSLKDIGSIDLKDNEVYSDIAKDDVVVYQKLYSTDKDKATFIITKAETVSGKLTGYKGTETVTVDGTAYDTMNKALVGGLTDDAKTSFVTGDIGETITAYLVNGYVAAVDMSASASNYALVEDVGSGTVGGVDEFKMKVILA
;
A
#
# COMPACT_ATOMS: atom_id res chain seq x y z
N LEU A 1 -34.69 -5.65 -10.06
CA LEU A 1 -35.43 -5.83 -11.32
C LEU A 1 -36.92 -5.69 -11.03
N ASP A 2 -37.69 -5.19 -11.97
CA ASP A 2 -39.12 -5.19 -11.93
C ASP A 2 -39.70 -6.51 -12.52
N ASP A 3 -41.04 -6.60 -12.59
CA ASP A 3 -41.71 -7.78 -13.11
C ASP A 3 -41.44 -8.04 -14.60
N ASN A 4 -40.90 -7.06 -15.32
CA ASN A 4 -40.48 -7.15 -16.73
C ASN A 4 -38.99 -7.47 -16.90
N ASN A 5 -38.26 -7.73 -15.80
CA ASN A 5 -36.83 -7.99 -15.78
C ASN A 5 -35.97 -6.72 -16.11
N GLU A 6 -36.53 -5.54 -15.94
CA GLU A 6 -35.82 -4.28 -16.12
C GLU A 6 -35.14 -3.85 -14.83
N ILE A 7 -33.95 -3.17 -14.95
CA ILE A 7 -33.22 -2.63 -13.82
C ILE A 7 -33.96 -1.38 -13.31
N VAL A 8 -34.57 -1.46 -12.14
CA VAL A 8 -35.24 -0.32 -11.49
C VAL A 8 -34.32 0.49 -10.58
N SER A 9 -33.24 -0.12 -10.09
CA SER A 9 -32.22 0.57 -9.31
C SER A 9 -30.88 -0.15 -9.39
N ALA A 10 -29.80 0.60 -9.35
CA ALA A 10 -28.43 0.07 -9.24
C ALA A 10 -27.69 0.86 -8.16
N TYR A 11 -26.96 0.15 -7.29
CA TYR A 11 -26.07 0.75 -6.33
C TYR A 11 -24.62 0.53 -6.79
N VAL A 12 -23.88 1.60 -6.93
CA VAL A 12 -22.47 1.57 -7.28
C VAL A 12 -21.67 1.91 -6.03
N THR A 13 -20.77 1.03 -5.66
CA THR A 13 -19.80 1.28 -4.58
C THR A 13 -18.44 1.54 -5.20
N GLU A 14 -17.90 2.71 -4.94
CA GLU A 14 -16.55 3.07 -5.37
C GLU A 14 -15.59 2.88 -4.21
N TYR A 15 -14.50 2.18 -4.48
CA TYR A 15 -13.38 2.04 -3.57
C TYR A 15 -12.22 2.89 -4.05
N ALA A 16 -11.55 3.52 -3.12
CA ALA A 16 -10.28 4.19 -3.40
C ALA A 16 -9.26 3.82 -2.33
N ILE A 17 -7.99 3.90 -2.70
CA ILE A 17 -6.86 3.59 -1.83
C ILE A 17 -6.03 4.84 -1.60
N THR A 18 -5.62 5.07 -0.36
CA THR A 18 -4.83 6.25 0.01
C THR A 18 -3.97 5.96 1.24
N LYS A 19 -3.12 6.92 1.60
CA LYS A 19 -2.24 6.84 2.77
C LYS A 19 -2.74 7.75 3.89
N VAL A 20 -2.64 7.27 5.13
CA VAL A 20 -2.90 8.06 6.33
C VAL A 20 -1.71 8.98 6.60
N THR A 21 -1.95 10.27 6.64
CA THR A 21 -0.91 11.29 6.87
C THR A 21 -0.81 11.74 8.32
N ALA A 22 -1.93 11.69 9.05
CA ALA A 22 -1.96 12.01 10.48
C ALA A 22 -3.19 11.38 11.14
N VAL A 23 -3.06 11.07 12.44
CA VAL A 23 -4.15 10.60 13.31
C VAL A 23 -4.07 11.34 14.62
N ASN A 24 -5.23 11.76 15.15
CA ASN A 24 -5.38 12.26 16.51
C ASN A 24 -6.67 11.72 17.14
N SER A 25 -7.00 12.12 18.35
CA SER A 25 -8.15 11.58 19.11
C SER A 25 -9.52 11.83 18.48
N SER A 26 -9.65 12.73 17.53
CA SER A 26 -10.92 13.11 16.91
C SER A 26 -10.95 13.04 15.39
N LYS A 27 -9.77 12.99 14.74
CA LYS A 27 -9.65 13.07 13.29
C LYS A 27 -8.59 12.13 12.73
N VAL A 28 -8.82 11.67 11.52
CA VAL A 28 -7.81 11.07 10.66
C VAL A 28 -7.64 11.92 9.40
N SER A 29 -6.39 12.11 8.97
CA SER A 29 -6.07 12.82 7.73
C SER A 29 -5.60 11.84 6.68
N LEU A 30 -6.25 11.86 5.53
CA LEU A 30 -5.93 11.05 4.37
C LEU A 30 -5.29 11.92 3.29
N LYS A 31 -4.34 11.37 2.55
CA LYS A 31 -3.54 12.10 1.56
C LYS A 31 -4.41 12.79 0.50
N ASP A 32 -5.47 12.10 0.04
CA ASP A 32 -6.29 12.57 -1.08
C ASP A 32 -7.53 13.36 -0.66
N ILE A 33 -7.99 13.17 0.59
CA ILE A 33 -9.27 13.72 1.05
C ILE A 33 -9.06 14.84 2.06
N GLY A 34 -7.92 14.82 2.78
CA GLY A 34 -7.70 15.69 3.93
C GLY A 34 -8.23 15.10 5.23
N SER A 35 -8.61 15.95 6.19
CA SER A 35 -9.03 15.53 7.52
C SER A 35 -10.52 15.23 7.59
N ILE A 36 -10.85 14.07 8.15
CA ILE A 36 -12.22 13.62 8.44
C ILE A 36 -12.40 13.37 9.95
N ASP A 37 -13.59 13.59 10.46
CA ASP A 37 -13.92 13.36 11.87
C ASP A 37 -14.19 11.88 12.14
N LEU A 38 -13.55 11.29 13.16
CA LEU A 38 -13.72 9.89 13.53
C LEU A 38 -15.15 9.56 13.99
N LYS A 39 -15.83 10.50 14.63
CA LYS A 39 -17.19 10.31 15.17
C LYS A 39 -18.28 10.16 14.09
N ASP A 40 -18.05 10.73 12.91
CA ASP A 40 -19.04 10.78 11.83
C ASP A 40 -18.75 9.76 10.72
N ASN A 41 -17.70 8.94 10.92
CA ASN A 41 -17.20 8.00 9.92
C ASN A 41 -16.87 6.64 10.55
N GLU A 42 -16.95 5.59 9.77
CA GLU A 42 -16.55 4.24 10.21
C GLU A 42 -15.07 4.03 9.89
N VAL A 43 -14.28 3.89 10.95
CA VAL A 43 -12.82 3.74 10.83
C VAL A 43 -12.38 2.60 11.72
N TYR A 44 -11.48 1.73 11.21
CA TYR A 44 -10.94 0.63 12.03
C TYR A 44 -10.13 1.15 13.22
N SER A 45 -10.11 0.35 14.31
CA SER A 45 -9.67 0.80 15.65
C SER A 45 -8.19 1.19 15.74
N ASP A 46 -7.34 0.52 14.98
CA ASP A 46 -5.87 0.62 15.11
C ASP A 46 -5.24 1.52 14.04
N ILE A 47 -6.04 2.45 13.48
CA ILE A 47 -5.56 3.34 12.42
C ILE A 47 -4.38 4.18 12.91
N ALA A 48 -3.30 4.17 12.15
CA ALA A 48 -2.07 4.87 12.46
C ALA A 48 -1.58 5.70 11.26
N LYS A 49 -0.73 6.69 11.57
CA LYS A 49 0.01 7.41 10.52
C LYS A 49 0.81 6.39 9.70
N ASP A 50 0.90 6.66 8.40
CA ASP A 50 1.57 5.86 7.38
C ASP A 50 0.85 4.56 6.98
N ASP A 51 -0.27 4.20 7.61
CA ASP A 51 -1.12 3.12 7.12
C ASP A 51 -1.62 3.41 5.69
N VAL A 52 -1.67 2.37 4.87
CA VAL A 52 -2.38 2.40 3.59
C VAL A 52 -3.78 1.85 3.83
N VAL A 53 -4.77 2.61 3.40
CA VAL A 53 -6.18 2.34 3.68
C VAL A 53 -7.01 2.32 2.40
N VAL A 54 -8.03 1.50 2.42
CA VAL A 54 -9.10 1.50 1.42
C VAL A 54 -10.28 2.26 2.03
N TYR A 55 -10.86 3.16 1.26
CA TYR A 55 -12.05 3.87 1.70
C TYR A 55 -13.19 3.79 0.69
N GLN A 56 -14.40 3.80 1.21
CA GLN A 56 -15.64 3.98 0.46
C GLN A 56 -16.23 5.33 0.85
N LYS A 57 -16.67 6.10 -0.12
CA LYS A 57 -17.43 7.31 0.10
C LYS A 57 -18.91 7.01 -0.09
N LEU A 58 -19.66 7.09 1.01
CA LEU A 58 -21.11 6.95 0.98
C LEU A 58 -21.74 8.33 0.82
N TYR A 59 -22.52 8.50 -0.23
CA TYR A 59 -23.26 9.73 -0.45
C TYR A 59 -24.55 9.70 0.38
N SER A 60 -24.73 10.67 1.26
CA SER A 60 -26.01 10.93 1.90
C SER A 60 -26.98 11.61 0.91
N THR A 61 -28.27 11.48 1.15
CA THR A 61 -29.30 12.32 0.49
C THR A 61 -29.11 13.80 0.79
N ASP A 62 -28.42 14.11 1.89
CA ASP A 62 -27.91 15.46 2.21
C ASP A 62 -26.56 15.64 1.50
N LYS A 63 -26.58 16.38 0.39
CA LYS A 63 -25.45 16.50 -0.56
C LYS A 63 -24.15 17.05 0.05
N ASP A 64 -24.21 17.63 1.25
CA ASP A 64 -23.07 18.26 1.91
C ASP A 64 -22.38 17.35 2.92
N LYS A 65 -22.89 16.12 3.16
CA LYS A 65 -22.31 15.19 4.12
C LYS A 65 -22.01 13.84 3.46
N ALA A 66 -20.73 13.61 3.17
CA ALA A 66 -20.26 12.29 2.84
C ALA A 66 -19.81 11.57 4.11
N THR A 67 -20.24 10.32 4.27
CA THR A 67 -19.70 9.41 5.29
C THR A 67 -18.68 8.50 4.64
N PHE A 68 -17.57 8.24 5.32
CA PHE A 68 -16.53 7.34 4.85
C PHE A 68 -16.52 6.05 5.68
N ILE A 69 -16.35 4.93 5.00
CA ILE A 69 -15.95 3.66 5.61
C ILE A 69 -14.48 3.46 5.26
N ILE A 70 -13.63 3.33 6.26
CA ILE A 70 -12.17 3.23 6.10
C ILE A 70 -11.70 1.93 6.73
N THR A 71 -11.06 1.10 5.93
CA THR A 71 -10.46 -0.17 6.32
C THR A 71 -8.99 -0.19 5.99
N LYS A 72 -8.20 -0.98 6.72
CA LYS A 72 -6.79 -1.20 6.37
C LYS A 72 -6.72 -1.96 5.04
N ALA A 73 -5.82 -1.55 4.15
CA ALA A 73 -5.60 -2.27 2.91
C ALA A 73 -5.02 -3.66 3.20
N GLU A 74 -5.54 -4.68 2.55
CA GLU A 74 -4.90 -6.00 2.55
C GLU A 74 -3.58 -5.92 1.80
N THR A 75 -2.58 -6.68 2.23
CA THR A 75 -1.25 -6.66 1.62
C THR A 75 -0.75 -8.05 1.30
N VAL A 76 -0.01 -8.13 0.20
CA VAL A 76 0.83 -9.29 -0.15
C VAL A 76 2.24 -8.77 -0.39
N SER A 77 3.19 -9.28 0.38
CA SER A 77 4.61 -8.93 0.25
C SER A 77 5.41 -10.14 -0.19
N GLY A 78 6.37 -9.93 -1.08
CA GLY A 78 7.21 -10.99 -1.61
C GLY A 78 8.03 -10.50 -2.80
N LYS A 79 8.67 -11.42 -3.49
CA LYS A 79 9.44 -11.10 -4.69
C LYS A 79 8.53 -10.92 -5.91
N LEU A 80 8.75 -9.86 -6.66
CA LEU A 80 8.14 -9.72 -7.98
C LEU A 80 8.75 -10.79 -8.90
N THR A 81 7.97 -11.79 -9.26
CA THR A 81 8.41 -12.89 -10.12
C THR A 81 7.88 -12.80 -11.54
N GLY A 82 6.93 -11.89 -11.78
CA GLY A 82 6.41 -11.64 -13.12
C GLY A 82 5.40 -10.50 -13.14
N TYR A 83 5.11 -10.03 -14.35
CA TYR A 83 4.05 -9.05 -14.61
C TYR A 83 3.57 -9.17 -16.05
N LYS A 84 2.35 -8.72 -16.30
CA LYS A 84 1.79 -8.63 -17.66
C LYS A 84 1.25 -7.20 -17.88
N GLY A 85 2.12 -6.35 -18.41
CA GLY A 85 1.78 -4.93 -18.60
C GLY A 85 1.28 -4.29 -17.31
N THR A 86 0.07 -3.72 -17.36
CA THR A 86 -0.66 -3.17 -16.22
C THR A 86 -1.82 -4.07 -15.77
N GLU A 87 -1.90 -5.32 -16.26
CA GLU A 87 -3.04 -6.21 -16.01
C GLU A 87 -2.82 -7.14 -14.82
N THR A 88 -1.57 -7.63 -14.67
CA THR A 88 -1.26 -8.67 -13.67
C THR A 88 0.09 -8.43 -13.04
N VAL A 89 0.18 -8.67 -11.74
CA VAL A 89 1.41 -8.68 -10.93
C VAL A 89 1.57 -10.06 -10.34
N THR A 90 2.75 -10.64 -10.43
CA THR A 90 3.05 -11.97 -9.85
C THR A 90 4.01 -11.82 -8.69
N VAL A 91 3.56 -12.19 -7.50
CA VAL A 91 4.33 -12.14 -6.26
C VAL A 91 4.60 -13.57 -5.80
N ASP A 92 5.87 -13.94 -5.64
CA ASP A 92 6.31 -15.29 -5.25
C ASP A 92 5.64 -16.42 -6.06
N GLY A 93 5.45 -16.19 -7.37
CA GLY A 93 4.83 -17.14 -8.28
C GLY A 93 3.29 -17.12 -8.30
N THR A 94 2.63 -16.36 -7.43
CA THR A 94 1.17 -16.17 -7.44
C THR A 94 0.79 -14.93 -8.22
N ALA A 95 -0.06 -15.08 -9.22
CA ALA A 95 -0.54 -13.98 -10.05
C ALA A 95 -1.77 -13.30 -9.43
N TYR A 96 -1.78 -11.98 -9.43
CA TYR A 96 -2.87 -11.12 -8.98
C TYR A 96 -3.25 -10.16 -10.09
N ASP A 97 -4.53 -10.07 -10.40
CA ASP A 97 -5.03 -9.08 -11.34
C ASP A 97 -4.98 -7.68 -10.73
N THR A 98 -4.71 -6.68 -11.56
CA THR A 98 -4.69 -5.28 -11.12
C THR A 98 -6.07 -4.64 -11.23
N MET A 99 -6.35 -3.73 -10.32
CA MET A 99 -7.56 -2.92 -10.32
C MET A 99 -7.55 -1.96 -11.53
N ASN A 100 -8.63 -1.96 -12.32
CA ASN A 100 -8.77 -1.08 -13.49
C ASN A 100 -7.61 -1.13 -14.49
N LYS A 101 -6.84 -2.21 -14.51
CA LYS A 101 -5.66 -2.40 -15.38
C LYS A 101 -4.60 -1.31 -15.24
N ALA A 102 -4.55 -0.67 -14.08
CA ALA A 102 -3.55 0.34 -13.77
C ALA A 102 -3.26 0.36 -12.28
N LEU A 103 -1.99 0.54 -11.92
CA LEU A 103 -1.58 0.73 -10.54
C LEU A 103 -1.77 2.19 -10.13
N VAL A 104 -2.21 2.40 -8.90
CA VAL A 104 -2.31 3.75 -8.33
C VAL A 104 -0.93 4.18 -7.85
N GLY A 105 -0.38 5.20 -8.49
CA GLY A 105 0.88 5.82 -8.07
C GLY A 105 0.68 6.82 -6.94
N GLY A 106 1.78 7.11 -6.23
CA GLY A 106 1.81 8.20 -5.26
C GLY A 106 1.25 7.86 -3.87
N LEU A 107 1.00 6.61 -3.56
CA LEU A 107 0.70 6.17 -2.19
C LEU A 107 1.92 6.38 -1.29
N THR A 108 3.07 5.93 -1.74
CA THR A 108 4.39 6.15 -1.15
C THR A 108 5.31 6.75 -2.22
N ASP A 109 6.50 7.21 -1.82
CA ASP A 109 7.47 7.78 -2.77
C ASP A 109 8.02 6.70 -3.72
N ASP A 110 7.97 5.44 -3.32
CA ASP A 110 8.47 4.28 -4.07
C ASP A 110 7.36 3.49 -4.79
N ALA A 111 6.12 4.00 -4.79
CA ALA A 111 5.01 3.33 -5.47
C ALA A 111 5.22 3.29 -6.99
N LYS A 112 5.01 2.11 -7.56
CA LYS A 112 5.15 1.85 -9.00
C LYS A 112 3.79 1.88 -9.70
N THR A 113 3.75 2.49 -10.88
CA THR A 113 2.59 2.46 -11.78
C THR A 113 2.76 1.48 -12.94
N SER A 114 3.99 0.99 -13.17
CA SER A 114 4.34 0.00 -14.18
C SER A 114 5.63 -0.70 -13.82
N PHE A 115 5.88 -1.86 -14.39
CA PHE A 115 7.09 -2.65 -14.16
C PHE A 115 7.94 -2.76 -15.41
N VAL A 116 9.24 -2.95 -15.19
CA VAL A 116 10.23 -3.28 -16.23
C VAL A 116 10.97 -4.56 -15.83
N THR A 117 11.68 -5.16 -16.79
CA THR A 117 12.40 -6.43 -16.55
C THR A 117 13.39 -6.36 -15.39
N GLY A 118 13.98 -5.18 -15.16
CA GLY A 118 14.91 -4.97 -14.04
C GLY A 118 14.25 -5.01 -12.66
N ASP A 119 12.93 -4.91 -12.57
CA ASP A 119 12.20 -5.01 -11.30
C ASP A 119 11.96 -6.47 -10.86
N ILE A 120 12.16 -7.43 -11.77
CA ILE A 120 12.01 -8.86 -11.45
C ILE A 120 13.07 -9.29 -10.43
N GLY A 121 12.60 -9.89 -9.35
CA GLY A 121 13.43 -10.31 -8.22
C GLY A 121 13.48 -9.33 -7.07
N GLU A 122 13.04 -8.07 -7.28
CA GLU A 122 12.88 -7.11 -6.19
C GLU A 122 11.76 -7.51 -5.25
N THR A 123 11.91 -7.17 -3.98
CA THR A 123 10.85 -7.36 -2.99
C THR A 123 9.86 -6.22 -3.12
N ILE A 124 8.58 -6.54 -3.13
CA ILE A 124 7.49 -5.58 -3.26
C ILE A 124 6.44 -5.80 -2.18
N THR A 125 5.64 -4.77 -1.93
CA THR A 125 4.38 -4.88 -1.20
C THR A 125 3.24 -4.46 -2.12
N ALA A 126 2.37 -5.40 -2.44
CA ALA A 126 1.15 -5.15 -3.19
C ALA A 126 0.00 -4.90 -2.22
N TYR A 127 -0.74 -3.82 -2.43
CA TYR A 127 -1.94 -3.45 -1.67
C TYR A 127 -3.17 -3.86 -2.46
N LEU A 128 -4.07 -4.59 -1.80
CA LEU A 128 -5.22 -5.18 -2.45
C LEU A 128 -6.52 -4.49 -2.05
N VAL A 129 -7.43 -4.41 -3.01
CA VAL A 129 -8.82 -4.04 -2.82
C VAL A 129 -9.67 -5.15 -3.42
N ASN A 130 -10.45 -5.84 -2.59
CA ASN A 130 -11.29 -6.97 -3.00
C ASN A 130 -10.51 -8.05 -3.79
N GLY A 131 -9.26 -8.33 -3.40
CA GLY A 131 -8.40 -9.30 -4.05
C GLY A 131 -7.67 -8.82 -5.32
N TYR A 132 -7.92 -7.59 -5.76
CA TYR A 132 -7.21 -6.97 -6.89
C TYR A 132 -6.10 -6.05 -6.40
N VAL A 133 -4.96 -6.08 -7.05
CA VAL A 133 -3.85 -5.17 -6.75
C VAL A 133 -4.24 -3.75 -7.18
N ALA A 134 -4.32 -2.85 -6.21
CA ALA A 134 -4.62 -1.44 -6.43
C ALA A 134 -3.36 -0.57 -6.49
N ALA A 135 -2.30 -0.97 -5.78
CA ALA A 135 -1.02 -0.29 -5.79
C ALA A 135 0.11 -1.25 -5.43
N VAL A 136 1.32 -0.92 -5.85
CA VAL A 136 2.54 -1.65 -5.49
C VAL A 136 3.60 -0.67 -5.01
N ASP A 137 4.19 -1.00 -3.88
CA ASP A 137 5.30 -0.28 -3.28
C ASP A 137 6.58 -1.11 -3.44
N MET A 138 7.63 -0.50 -3.99
CA MET A 138 8.94 -1.11 -4.18
C MET A 138 9.91 -0.81 -3.02
N SER A 139 9.55 0.09 -2.09
CA SER A 139 10.33 0.40 -0.88
C SER A 139 10.37 -0.77 0.10
N ALA A 140 10.02 -1.90 -0.41
CA ALA A 140 9.97 -3.12 0.28
C ALA A 140 11.15 -3.30 1.18
N SER A 141 10.78 -3.42 2.41
CA SER A 141 11.52 -4.14 3.43
C SER A 141 13.03 -4.13 3.19
N ALA A 142 13.67 -3.06 3.51
CA ALA A 142 15.05 -3.14 3.93
C ALA A 142 15.09 -4.03 5.20
N SER A 143 14.81 -5.32 4.99
CA SER A 143 14.95 -6.35 6.02
C SER A 143 16.41 -6.65 6.33
N ASN A 144 17.32 -5.90 5.72
CA ASN A 144 18.76 -6.05 5.88
C ASN A 144 19.42 -4.74 6.33
N TYR A 145 18.83 -4.02 7.28
CA TYR A 145 19.55 -2.97 7.96
C TYR A 145 20.59 -3.60 8.87
N ALA A 146 21.86 -3.23 8.65
CA ALA A 146 22.93 -3.49 9.59
C ALA A 146 23.35 -2.16 10.22
N LEU A 147 23.23 -2.04 11.52
CA LEU A 147 23.85 -0.93 12.24
C LEU A 147 25.35 -1.21 12.32
N VAL A 148 26.14 -0.35 11.71
CA VAL A 148 27.61 -0.38 11.91
C VAL A 148 27.89 0.27 13.26
N GLU A 149 28.26 -0.55 14.23
CA GLU A 149 28.53 -0.10 15.59
C GLU A 149 29.98 0.39 15.74
N ASP A 150 30.89 -0.24 15.01
CA ASP A 150 32.31 0.10 15.07
C ASP A 150 33.05 -0.27 13.78
N VAL A 151 33.99 0.54 13.38
CA VAL A 151 34.88 0.28 12.25
C VAL A 151 36.33 0.48 12.73
N GLY A 152 37.06 -0.62 12.74
CA GLY A 152 38.49 -0.61 13.09
C GLY A 152 39.38 -1.01 11.91
N SER A 153 40.54 -0.43 11.81
CA SER A 153 41.60 -0.89 10.92
C SER A 153 42.76 -1.46 11.73
N GLY A 154 43.38 -2.51 11.22
CA GLY A 154 44.55 -3.13 11.85
C GLY A 154 45.35 -3.91 10.83
N THR A 155 46.61 -4.12 11.11
CA THR A 155 47.53 -4.90 10.25
C THR A 155 47.71 -6.28 10.86
N VAL A 156 47.34 -7.34 10.12
CA VAL A 156 47.58 -8.73 10.49
C VAL A 156 48.48 -9.36 9.43
N GLY A 157 49.64 -9.86 9.88
CA GLY A 157 50.60 -10.51 8.96
C GLY A 157 51.19 -9.61 7.88
N GLY A 158 51.20 -8.27 8.08
CA GLY A 158 51.68 -7.28 7.11
C GLY A 158 50.64 -6.86 6.06
N VAL A 159 49.41 -7.26 6.24
CA VAL A 159 48.27 -6.85 5.39
C VAL A 159 47.34 -5.99 6.21
N ASP A 160 46.93 -4.84 5.66
CA ASP A 160 45.93 -3.98 6.29
C ASP A 160 44.56 -4.62 6.19
N GLU A 161 43.91 -4.86 7.33
CA GLU A 161 42.57 -5.40 7.45
C GLU A 161 41.61 -4.36 8.04
N PHE A 162 40.41 -4.30 7.47
CA PHE A 162 39.28 -3.54 8.04
C PHE A 162 38.32 -4.51 8.73
N LYS A 163 37.99 -4.21 9.97
CA LYS A 163 36.96 -4.95 10.73
C LYS A 163 35.78 -4.06 10.98
N MET A 164 34.62 -4.63 10.77
CA MET A 164 33.35 -3.95 10.98
C MET A 164 32.49 -4.79 11.94
N LYS A 165 32.08 -4.19 13.05
CA LYS A 165 31.09 -4.78 13.92
C LYS A 165 29.71 -4.31 13.48
N VAL A 166 28.87 -5.25 13.04
CA VAL A 166 27.51 -4.98 12.57
C VAL A 166 26.51 -5.69 13.47
N ILE A 167 25.43 -5.00 13.77
CA ILE A 167 24.24 -5.57 14.38
C ILE A 167 23.23 -5.75 13.27
N LEU A 168 22.81 -6.99 13.00
CA LEU A 168 21.75 -7.31 12.07
C LEU A 168 20.42 -7.14 12.79
N ALA A 169 19.48 -6.41 12.17
CA ALA A 169 18.13 -6.23 12.68
C ALA A 169 17.22 -7.39 12.26
#